data_e68f4f8532c3e9724571f2959714a465
#
_entry.id   e68f4f8532c3e9724571f2959714a465
#
_cell.length_a   1.000
_cell.length_b   1.000
_cell.length_c   1.000
_cell.angle_alpha   90.00
_cell.angle_beta   90.00
_cell.angle_gamma   90.00
#
_symmetry.space_group_name_H-M   'P 1'
#
loop_
_entity.id
_entity.type
_entity.pdbx_description
1 polymer ?
#
loop_
_entity_poly.entity_id
_entity_poly.type
_entity_poly.pdbx_seq_one_letter_code
_entity_poly.pdbx_strand_id
1 'polypeptide(L)'
;MELEQLKRETQEILLDLLSKANLHQGQILVLGLSTSEVAGASIGKNSSREIGKAIVKTILDTLTPKGIYLAVQGCEHLNRALVVERELAEKKDLEIVNILPSLHAGGAGQLAAFSYMKDPVEVEFITAQAGLDIGDTSIGMHVKHVQVPVRPVLKELGGAHVTALASRPKLIGGSRASYQEDPLRKS
;
A
#
# COMPACT_ATOMS: atom_id res chain seq x y z
N MET A 1 6.55 20.29 -6.65
CA MET A 1 7.30 19.64 -5.56
C MET A 1 8.52 18.94 -6.16
N GLU A 2 9.68 19.08 -5.54
CA GLU A 2 10.88 18.39 -6.00
C GLU A 2 10.80 16.87 -5.73
N LEU A 3 11.25 16.05 -6.67
CA LEU A 3 11.18 14.58 -6.55
C LEU A 3 11.97 14.05 -5.35
N GLU A 4 13.08 14.70 -4.97
CA GLU A 4 13.87 14.30 -3.82
C GLU A 4 13.15 14.57 -2.48
N GLN A 5 12.40 15.65 -2.39
CA GLN A 5 11.53 15.91 -1.24
C GLN A 5 10.44 14.85 -1.15
N LEU A 6 9.79 14.53 -2.27
CA LEU A 6 8.75 13.50 -2.35
C LEU A 6 9.25 12.13 -1.87
N LYS A 7 10.45 11.74 -2.27
CA LYS A 7 11.08 10.48 -1.81
C LYS A 7 11.32 10.48 -0.31
N ARG A 8 11.88 11.57 0.25
CA ARG A 8 12.13 11.68 1.69
C ARG A 8 10.85 11.59 2.50
N GLU A 9 9.81 12.34 2.13
CA GLU A 9 8.51 12.32 2.81
C GLU A 9 7.83 10.95 2.69
N THR A 10 7.89 10.31 1.51
CA THR A 10 7.39 8.94 1.32
C THR A 10 8.08 7.96 2.25
N GLN A 11 9.41 8.04 2.37
CA GLN A 11 10.18 7.17 3.26
C GLN A 11 9.84 7.41 4.73
N GLU A 12 9.69 8.67 5.14
CA GLU A 12 9.32 9.05 6.50
C GLU A 12 7.94 8.48 6.90
N ILE A 13 6.93 8.68 6.03
CA ILE A 13 5.58 8.13 6.23
C ILE A 13 5.63 6.61 6.34
N LEU A 14 6.36 5.95 5.44
CA LEU A 14 6.45 4.50 5.42
C LEU A 14 7.13 3.93 6.65
N LEU A 15 8.26 4.49 7.07
CA LEU A 15 8.98 4.03 8.27
C LEU A 15 8.15 4.21 9.54
N ASP A 16 7.42 5.32 9.65
CA ASP A 16 6.47 5.57 10.74
C ASP A 16 5.35 4.51 10.77
N LEU A 17 4.74 4.24 9.60
CA LEU A 17 3.72 3.18 9.49
C LEU A 17 4.27 1.81 9.86
N LEU A 18 5.44 1.41 9.34
CA LEU A 18 6.06 0.12 9.65
C LEU A 18 6.32 -0.07 11.14
N SER A 19 6.78 0.99 11.81
CA SER A 19 7.01 1.00 13.25
C SER A 19 5.71 0.79 14.04
N LYS A 20 4.63 1.48 13.67
CA LYS A 20 3.33 1.43 14.35
C LYS A 20 2.55 0.15 14.05
N ALA A 21 2.58 -0.31 12.80
CA ALA A 21 1.86 -1.51 12.36
C ALA A 21 2.57 -2.82 12.75
N ASN A 22 3.81 -2.75 13.23
CA ASN A 22 4.62 -3.90 13.62
C ASN A 22 4.65 -5.01 12.57
N LEU A 23 4.88 -4.61 11.30
CA LEU A 23 4.96 -5.57 10.19
C LEU A 23 6.20 -6.45 10.28
N HIS A 24 6.02 -7.72 9.95
CA HIS A 24 7.07 -8.74 9.96
C HIS A 24 7.37 -9.26 8.55
N GLN A 25 8.52 -9.91 8.41
CA GLN A 25 8.89 -10.60 7.18
C GLN A 25 7.77 -11.53 6.67
N GLY A 26 7.52 -11.51 5.37
CA GLY A 26 6.49 -12.30 4.70
C GLY A 26 5.09 -11.70 4.77
N GLN A 27 4.91 -10.56 5.45
CA GLN A 27 3.65 -9.81 5.47
C GLN A 27 3.55 -8.85 4.29
N ILE A 28 2.35 -8.33 4.05
CA ILE A 28 2.00 -7.53 2.89
C ILE A 28 1.59 -6.12 3.33
N LEU A 29 2.17 -5.11 2.66
CA LEU A 29 1.69 -3.74 2.65
C LEU A 29 0.93 -3.51 1.35
N VAL A 30 -0.31 -3.02 1.41
CA VAL A 30 -1.04 -2.55 0.22
C VAL A 30 -0.86 -1.04 0.05
N LEU A 31 -0.57 -0.62 -1.17
CA LEU A 31 -0.47 0.79 -1.57
C LEU A 31 -1.62 1.15 -2.51
N GLY A 32 -2.39 2.17 -2.14
CA GLY A 32 -3.21 2.95 -3.06
C GLY A 32 -2.51 4.27 -3.37
N LEU A 33 -2.48 4.67 -4.63
CA LEU A 33 -1.74 5.86 -5.05
C LEU A 33 -2.45 6.62 -6.17
N SER A 34 -2.81 7.86 -5.88
CA SER A 34 -3.21 8.85 -6.89
C SER A 34 -2.08 9.86 -7.12
N THR A 35 -1.32 9.69 -8.19
CA THR A 35 -0.28 10.66 -8.56
C THR A 35 -0.85 12.00 -9.00
N SER A 36 -2.13 12.04 -9.42
CA SER A 36 -2.83 13.29 -9.72
C SER A 36 -3.04 14.13 -8.46
N GLU A 37 -3.53 13.52 -7.37
CA GLU A 37 -3.69 14.19 -6.09
C GLU A 37 -2.34 14.68 -5.54
N VAL A 38 -1.29 13.86 -5.62
CA VAL A 38 0.07 14.26 -5.24
C VAL A 38 0.52 15.51 -6.01
N ALA A 39 0.16 15.62 -7.28
CA ALA A 39 0.45 16.78 -8.13
C ALA A 39 -0.49 17.98 -7.87
N GLY A 40 -1.45 17.89 -6.95
CA GLY A 40 -2.42 18.93 -6.63
C GLY A 40 -3.59 19.02 -7.61
N ALA A 41 -3.87 17.95 -8.37
CA ALA A 41 -5.00 17.85 -9.28
C ALA A 41 -5.96 16.77 -8.81
N SER A 42 -7.24 16.83 -9.21
CA SER A 42 -8.21 15.77 -8.87
C SER A 42 -7.79 14.42 -9.40
N ILE A 43 -8.20 13.36 -8.71
CA ILE A 43 -7.86 11.97 -9.01
C ILE A 43 -8.08 11.63 -10.49
N GLY A 44 -7.08 10.98 -11.11
CA GLY A 44 -7.12 10.58 -12.52
C GLY A 44 -6.98 11.68 -13.56
N LYS A 45 -6.88 12.95 -13.19
CA LYS A 45 -6.84 14.09 -14.14
C LYS A 45 -5.43 14.47 -14.63
N ASN A 46 -4.40 14.19 -13.84
CA ASN A 46 -3.01 14.55 -14.17
C ASN A 46 -2.03 13.48 -13.68
N SER A 47 -2.20 12.24 -14.15
CA SER A 47 -1.34 11.12 -13.76
C SER A 47 0.11 11.34 -14.17
N SER A 48 1.05 11.20 -13.25
CA SER A 48 2.48 11.40 -13.46
C SER A 48 3.26 10.09 -13.26
N ARG A 49 3.94 9.65 -14.33
CA ARG A 49 4.84 8.48 -14.28
C ARG A 49 6.03 8.71 -13.35
N GLU A 50 6.58 9.93 -13.34
CA GLU A 50 7.75 10.29 -12.53
C GLU A 50 7.42 10.25 -11.03
N ILE A 51 6.28 10.81 -10.65
CA ILE A 51 5.78 10.73 -9.27
C ILE A 51 5.53 9.27 -8.87
N GLY A 52 4.85 8.50 -9.72
CA GLY A 52 4.61 7.08 -9.47
C GLY A 52 5.90 6.28 -9.27
N LYS A 53 6.90 6.50 -10.15
CA LYS A 53 8.22 5.88 -10.04
C LYS A 53 8.95 6.27 -8.76
N ALA A 54 8.95 7.56 -8.39
CA ALA A 54 9.63 8.04 -7.19
C ALA A 54 9.04 7.40 -5.93
N ILE A 55 7.71 7.40 -5.79
CA ILE A 55 7.03 6.84 -4.62
C ILE A 55 7.19 5.32 -4.54
N VAL A 56 6.83 4.60 -5.61
CA VAL A 56 6.85 3.13 -5.59
C VAL A 56 8.26 2.58 -5.42
N LYS A 57 9.25 3.18 -6.09
CA LYS A 57 10.65 2.77 -5.89
C LYS A 57 11.12 2.98 -4.46
N THR A 58 10.83 4.13 -3.85
CA THR A 58 11.18 4.41 -2.45
C THR A 58 10.56 3.38 -1.50
N ILE A 59 9.29 3.01 -1.74
CA ILE A 59 8.59 2.00 -0.94
C ILE A 59 9.25 0.62 -1.12
N LEU A 60 9.51 0.19 -2.37
CA LEU A 60 10.16 -1.10 -2.65
C LEU A 60 11.57 -1.17 -2.03
N ASP A 61 12.38 -0.13 -2.19
CA ASP A 61 13.73 -0.07 -1.62
C ASP A 61 13.72 -0.16 -0.08
N THR A 62 12.63 0.28 0.56
CA THR A 62 12.46 0.23 2.02
C THR A 62 11.92 -1.12 2.49
N LEU A 63 10.99 -1.74 1.76
CA LEU A 63 10.32 -2.99 2.14
C LEU A 63 11.14 -4.23 1.82
N THR A 64 11.78 -4.27 0.65
CA THR A 64 12.50 -5.46 0.15
C THR A 64 13.57 -5.96 1.12
N PRO A 65 14.44 -5.11 1.70
CA PRO A 65 15.44 -5.57 2.67
C PRO A 65 14.83 -6.13 3.97
N LYS A 66 13.58 -5.79 4.26
CA LYS A 66 12.84 -6.26 5.43
C LYS A 66 12.02 -7.54 5.15
N GLY A 67 12.04 -8.01 3.91
CA GLY A 67 11.25 -9.15 3.47
C GLY A 67 9.73 -8.93 3.54
N ILE A 68 9.28 -7.67 3.44
CA ILE A 68 7.86 -7.29 3.41
C ILE A 68 7.45 -7.10 1.95
N TYR A 69 6.34 -7.71 1.56
CA TYR A 69 5.82 -7.62 0.20
C TYR A 69 4.99 -6.36 0.00
N LEU A 70 5.11 -5.79 -1.19
CA LEU A 70 4.26 -4.68 -1.65
C LEU A 70 3.19 -5.22 -2.59
N ALA A 71 1.95 -4.75 -2.41
CA ALA A 71 0.86 -4.89 -3.38
C ALA A 71 0.38 -3.50 -3.78
N VAL A 72 0.31 -3.21 -5.07
CA VAL A 72 -0.10 -1.89 -5.58
C VAL A 72 -1.46 -1.98 -6.24
N GLN A 73 -2.45 -1.33 -5.63
CA GLN A 73 -3.83 -1.33 -6.12
C GLN A 73 -3.97 -0.53 -7.41
N GLY A 74 -4.70 -1.08 -8.37
CA GLY A 74 -5.21 -0.40 -9.54
C GLY A 74 -6.53 0.33 -9.28
N CYS A 75 -6.96 1.14 -10.27
CA CYS A 75 -8.23 1.82 -10.21
C CYS A 75 -9.43 0.86 -10.49
N GLU A 76 -10.63 1.38 -10.35
CA GLU A 76 -11.88 0.65 -10.63
C GLU A 76 -11.98 0.11 -12.05
N HIS A 77 -11.32 0.73 -13.03
CA HIS A 77 -11.28 0.25 -14.42
C HIS A 77 -10.60 -1.12 -14.56
N LEU A 78 -9.76 -1.51 -13.60
CA LEU A 78 -9.16 -2.84 -13.46
C LEU A 78 -9.77 -3.62 -12.28
N ASN A 79 -11.00 -3.30 -11.87
CA ASN A 79 -11.69 -3.92 -10.73
C ASN A 79 -10.86 -3.94 -9.44
N ARG A 80 -10.00 -2.94 -9.24
CA ARG A 80 -9.10 -2.85 -8.08
C ARG A 80 -8.09 -4.01 -7.97
N ALA A 81 -7.78 -4.70 -9.09
CA ALA A 81 -6.71 -5.70 -9.13
C ALA A 81 -5.37 -5.09 -8.68
N LEU A 82 -4.48 -5.93 -8.21
CA LEU A 82 -3.24 -5.49 -7.56
C LEU A 82 -2.01 -6.11 -8.23
N VAL A 83 -1.00 -5.28 -8.47
CA VAL A 83 0.33 -5.75 -8.86
C VAL A 83 1.08 -6.26 -7.65
N VAL A 84 1.59 -7.47 -7.74
CA VAL A 84 2.43 -8.13 -6.73
C VAL A 84 3.58 -8.88 -7.40
N GLU A 85 4.59 -9.28 -6.61
CA GLU A 85 5.57 -10.27 -7.08
C GLU A 85 4.90 -11.64 -7.26
N ARG A 86 5.25 -12.36 -8.34
CA ARG A 86 4.76 -13.74 -8.57
C ARG A 86 5.04 -14.65 -7.38
N GLU A 87 6.21 -14.54 -6.76
CA GLU A 87 6.56 -15.30 -5.56
C GLU A 87 5.50 -15.13 -4.46
N LEU A 88 4.98 -13.92 -4.26
CA LEU A 88 3.91 -13.68 -3.29
C LEU A 88 2.61 -14.37 -3.72
N ALA A 89 2.24 -14.24 -5.00
CA ALA A 89 1.02 -14.84 -5.53
C ALA A 89 1.03 -16.37 -5.32
N GLU A 90 2.13 -17.03 -5.69
CA GLU A 90 2.31 -18.47 -5.51
C GLU A 90 2.33 -18.88 -4.03
N LYS A 91 3.07 -18.14 -3.19
CA LYS A 91 3.18 -18.41 -1.75
C LYS A 91 1.86 -18.28 -0.99
N LYS A 92 0.96 -17.43 -1.48
CA LYS A 92 -0.34 -17.16 -0.86
C LYS A 92 -1.52 -17.79 -1.59
N ASP A 93 -1.25 -18.57 -2.65
CA ASP A 93 -2.27 -19.20 -3.50
C ASP A 93 -3.29 -18.18 -4.02
N LEU A 94 -2.77 -17.06 -4.56
CA LEU A 94 -3.59 -16.00 -5.12
C LEU A 94 -3.86 -16.28 -6.59
N GLU A 95 -5.09 -16.00 -7.03
CA GLU A 95 -5.45 -16.11 -8.44
C GLU A 95 -4.77 -15.01 -9.26
N ILE A 96 -3.90 -15.43 -10.20
CA ILE A 96 -3.25 -14.53 -11.14
C ILE A 96 -4.21 -14.24 -12.28
N VAL A 97 -4.45 -12.95 -12.56
CA VAL A 97 -5.31 -12.49 -13.65
C VAL A 97 -4.50 -11.87 -14.78
N ASN A 98 -5.03 -11.94 -16.00
CA ASN A 98 -4.35 -11.40 -17.19
C ASN A 98 -4.75 -9.94 -17.43
N ILE A 99 -4.04 -9.03 -16.77
CA ILE A 99 -4.21 -7.58 -16.92
C ILE A 99 -2.83 -6.95 -17.15
N LEU A 100 -2.77 -5.95 -18.01
CA LEU A 100 -1.61 -5.07 -18.16
C LEU A 100 -2.04 -3.64 -17.79
N PRO A 101 -1.46 -3.05 -16.75
CA PRO A 101 -1.80 -1.70 -16.34
C PRO A 101 -1.33 -0.67 -17.37
N SER A 102 -2.08 0.40 -17.50
CA SER A 102 -1.72 1.58 -18.29
C SER A 102 -1.84 2.84 -17.42
N LEU A 103 -1.37 3.98 -17.97
CA LEU A 103 -1.50 5.25 -17.22
C LEU A 103 -2.96 5.63 -16.95
N HIS A 104 -3.87 5.23 -17.81
CA HIS A 104 -5.31 5.52 -17.74
C HIS A 104 -6.16 4.36 -17.19
N ALA A 105 -5.55 3.20 -16.95
CA ALA A 105 -6.18 2.04 -16.33
C ALA A 105 -5.15 1.32 -15.45
N GLY A 106 -5.35 1.35 -14.14
CA GLY A 106 -4.38 0.94 -13.12
C GLY A 106 -3.57 2.11 -12.56
N GLY A 107 -3.15 3.03 -13.42
CA GLY A 107 -2.48 4.27 -13.05
C GLY A 107 -0.95 4.18 -12.94
N ALA A 108 -0.33 5.31 -12.62
CA ALA A 108 1.13 5.44 -12.57
C ALA A 108 1.79 4.58 -11.47
N GLY A 109 1.06 4.31 -10.38
CA GLY A 109 1.55 3.44 -9.30
C GLY A 109 1.75 2.00 -9.77
N GLN A 110 0.74 1.41 -10.43
CA GLN A 110 0.85 0.06 -10.99
C GLN A 110 1.91 -0.05 -12.08
N LEU A 111 1.97 0.94 -12.99
CA LEU A 111 3.03 0.99 -14.01
C LEU A 111 4.43 1.02 -13.39
N ALA A 112 4.61 1.77 -12.30
CA ALA A 112 5.88 1.82 -11.60
C ALA A 112 6.21 0.46 -10.94
N ALA A 113 5.22 -0.19 -10.32
CA ALA A 113 5.38 -1.51 -9.72
C ALA A 113 5.80 -2.54 -10.78
N PHE A 114 5.13 -2.59 -11.92
CA PHE A 114 5.51 -3.44 -13.05
C PHE A 114 6.94 -3.19 -13.54
N SER A 115 7.42 -1.96 -13.45
CA SER A 115 8.76 -1.58 -13.92
C SER A 115 9.88 -1.95 -12.93
N TYR A 116 9.58 -2.04 -11.63
CA TYR A 116 10.58 -2.20 -10.58
C TYR A 116 10.53 -3.55 -9.87
N MET A 117 9.42 -4.25 -9.91
CA MET A 117 9.31 -5.62 -9.41
C MET A 117 10.06 -6.58 -10.33
N LYS A 118 10.56 -7.66 -9.78
CA LYS A 118 11.38 -8.65 -10.50
C LYS A 118 10.54 -9.50 -11.45
N ASP A 119 9.38 -9.95 -10.99
CA ASP A 119 8.43 -10.77 -11.75
C ASP A 119 6.99 -10.34 -11.39
N PRO A 120 6.55 -9.17 -11.88
CA PRO A 120 5.24 -8.62 -11.53
C PRO A 120 4.11 -9.41 -12.18
N VAL A 121 3.07 -9.65 -11.39
CA VAL A 121 1.79 -10.23 -11.84
C VAL A 121 0.64 -9.42 -11.26
N GLU A 122 -0.52 -9.49 -11.91
CA GLU A 122 -1.77 -8.98 -11.35
C GLU A 122 -2.52 -10.10 -10.64
N VAL A 123 -3.10 -9.77 -9.48
CA VAL A 123 -4.02 -10.64 -8.74
C VAL A 123 -5.33 -9.93 -8.49
N GLU A 124 -6.43 -10.69 -8.38
CA GLU A 124 -7.76 -10.11 -8.23
C GLU A 124 -7.92 -9.38 -6.91
N PHE A 125 -7.48 -10.00 -5.82
CA PHE A 125 -7.53 -9.40 -4.48
C PHE A 125 -6.44 -9.99 -3.57
N ILE A 126 -6.21 -9.32 -2.43
CA ILE A 126 -5.28 -9.79 -1.39
C ILE A 126 -5.87 -9.57 0.01
N THR A 127 -5.17 -10.11 1.00
CA THR A 127 -5.38 -9.78 2.41
C THR A 127 -4.07 -9.30 3.01
N ALA A 128 -3.91 -7.97 3.09
CA ALA A 128 -2.70 -7.30 3.59
C ALA A 128 -2.77 -7.04 5.10
N GLN A 129 -1.62 -6.97 5.76
CA GLN A 129 -1.54 -6.68 7.19
C GLN A 129 -1.50 -5.18 7.50
N ALA A 130 -1.08 -4.38 6.53
CA ALA A 130 -1.15 -2.92 6.62
C ALA A 130 -1.44 -2.31 5.25
N GLY A 131 -1.83 -1.04 5.24
CA GLY A 131 -2.11 -0.29 4.03
C GLY A 131 -1.70 1.16 4.15
N LEU A 132 -1.24 1.72 3.04
CA LEU A 132 -0.94 3.12 2.85
C LEU A 132 -1.75 3.63 1.65
N ASP A 133 -2.62 4.61 1.89
CA ASP A 133 -3.42 5.25 0.86
C ASP A 133 -2.97 6.70 0.70
N ILE A 134 -2.52 7.04 -0.49
CA ILE A 134 -2.05 8.36 -0.89
C ILE A 134 -3.00 8.90 -1.95
N GLY A 135 -3.91 9.80 -1.54
CA GLY A 135 -4.89 10.42 -2.42
C GLY A 135 -6.25 9.73 -2.42
N ASP A 136 -6.68 9.24 -1.26
CA ASP A 136 -8.04 8.73 -0.97
C ASP A 136 -8.57 7.71 -2.01
N THR A 137 -7.70 6.79 -2.43
CA THR A 137 -8.01 5.77 -3.45
C THR A 137 -8.87 4.62 -2.91
N SER A 138 -9.04 4.54 -1.58
CA SER A 138 -9.80 3.51 -0.87
C SER A 138 -9.21 2.10 -0.98
N ILE A 139 -8.37 1.74 -0.02
CA ILE A 139 -7.69 0.43 0.06
C ILE A 139 -8.24 -0.50 1.15
N GLY A 140 -9.23 -0.03 1.91
CA GLY A 140 -9.70 -0.75 3.10
C GLY A 140 -10.16 -2.18 2.84
N MET A 141 -10.70 -2.48 1.64
CA MET A 141 -11.12 -3.83 1.24
C MET A 141 -9.96 -4.85 1.24
N HIS A 142 -8.72 -4.39 1.12
CA HIS A 142 -7.54 -5.25 1.05
C HIS A 142 -6.87 -5.46 2.41
N VAL A 143 -7.22 -4.67 3.43
CA VAL A 143 -6.60 -4.80 4.77
C VAL A 143 -7.37 -5.79 5.62
N LYS A 144 -6.64 -6.74 6.20
CA LYS A 144 -7.20 -7.82 7.02
C LYS A 144 -8.04 -7.27 8.18
N HIS A 145 -9.20 -7.85 8.38
CA HIS A 145 -10.04 -7.58 9.55
C HIS A 145 -9.36 -8.11 10.84
N VAL A 146 -9.27 -7.38 11.93
CA VAL A 146 -9.83 -6.06 12.19
C VAL A 146 -8.84 -4.99 11.72
N GLN A 147 -9.23 -4.16 10.78
CA GLN A 147 -8.41 -3.03 10.41
C GLN A 147 -8.61 -1.88 11.41
N VAL A 148 -7.51 -1.19 11.72
CA VAL A 148 -7.50 -0.03 12.59
C VAL A 148 -6.74 1.13 11.93
N PRO A 149 -7.15 2.37 12.15
CA PRO A 149 -6.43 3.52 11.61
C PRO A 149 -5.09 3.70 12.32
N VAL A 150 -4.05 3.97 11.55
CA VAL A 150 -2.75 4.42 12.03
C VAL A 150 -2.62 5.91 11.71
N ARG A 151 -2.16 6.70 12.67
CA ARG A 151 -1.94 8.13 12.44
C ARG A 151 -0.56 8.31 11.81
N PRO A 152 -0.47 8.65 10.51
CA PRO A 152 0.83 8.85 9.86
C PRO A 152 1.50 10.13 10.39
N VAL A 153 2.83 10.16 10.36
CA VAL A 153 3.64 11.31 10.78
C VAL A 153 3.35 12.54 9.91
N LEU A 154 3.14 12.34 8.61
CA LEU A 154 2.66 13.36 7.68
C LEU A 154 1.27 12.98 7.19
N LYS A 155 0.34 13.91 7.20
CA LYS A 155 -1.05 13.71 6.77
C LYS A 155 -1.26 13.97 5.28
N GLU A 156 -0.26 14.52 4.62
CA GLU A 156 -0.26 14.87 3.21
C GLU A 156 1.07 14.49 2.58
N LEU A 157 1.04 14.13 1.30
CA LEU A 157 2.20 13.93 0.44
C LEU A 157 1.98 14.73 -0.85
N GLY A 158 2.70 15.83 -1.02
CA GLY A 158 2.33 16.82 -2.02
C GLY A 158 0.96 17.41 -1.73
N GLY A 159 0.05 17.35 -2.71
CA GLY A 159 -1.35 17.74 -2.52
C GLY A 159 -2.26 16.61 -2.06
N ALA A 160 -1.76 15.38 -1.94
CA ALA A 160 -2.56 14.20 -1.62
C ALA A 160 -2.69 14.00 -0.11
N HIS A 161 -3.92 13.75 0.35
CA HIS A 161 -4.17 13.27 1.70
C HIS A 161 -3.60 11.86 1.90
N VAL A 162 -3.08 11.57 3.09
CA VAL A 162 -2.47 10.28 3.45
C VAL A 162 -3.26 9.60 4.55
N THR A 163 -3.74 8.38 4.25
CA THR A 163 -4.37 7.49 5.22
C THR A 163 -3.51 6.24 5.41
N ALA A 164 -3.35 5.80 6.64
CA ALA A 164 -2.63 4.58 6.96
C ALA A 164 -3.47 3.65 7.84
N LEU A 165 -3.39 2.35 7.55
CA LEU A 165 -4.18 1.31 8.19
C LEU A 165 -3.27 0.16 8.64
N ALA A 166 -3.64 -0.49 9.75
CA ALA A 166 -3.02 -1.74 10.17
C ALA A 166 -4.08 -2.75 10.58
N SER A 167 -3.72 -4.02 10.59
CA SER A 167 -4.58 -5.10 11.07
C SER A 167 -4.13 -5.55 12.46
N ARG A 168 -5.06 -5.77 13.35
CA ARG A 168 -4.81 -6.42 14.64
C ARG A 168 -5.58 -7.73 14.78
N PRO A 169 -5.15 -8.63 15.67
CA PRO A 169 -5.92 -9.82 15.99
C PRO A 169 -7.31 -9.48 16.52
N LYS A 170 -8.28 -10.32 16.20
CA LYS A 170 -9.64 -10.22 16.74
C LYS A 170 -9.64 -10.51 18.22
N LEU A 171 -10.39 -9.75 19.00
CA LEU A 171 -10.67 -10.04 20.41
C LEU A 171 -11.92 -10.91 20.48
N ILE A 172 -11.76 -12.23 20.29
CA ILE A 172 -12.87 -13.18 20.27
C ILE A 172 -12.78 -14.08 21.50
N GLY A 173 -13.84 -14.06 22.31
CA GLY A 173 -13.97 -14.92 23.48
C GLY A 173 -15.11 -14.45 24.39
N GLY A 174 -15.46 -15.30 25.36
CA GLY A 174 -16.46 -14.99 26.40
C GLY A 174 -15.84 -14.36 27.64
N SER A 175 -16.63 -14.28 28.72
CA SER A 175 -16.26 -13.65 30.00
C SER A 175 -15.02 -14.27 30.67
N ARG A 176 -14.64 -15.48 30.30
CA ARG A 176 -13.45 -16.19 30.83
C ARG A 176 -12.20 -16.01 29.97
N ALA A 177 -12.31 -15.30 28.81
CA ALA A 177 -11.18 -15.10 27.93
C ALA A 177 -10.21 -14.05 28.49
N SER A 178 -8.90 -14.30 28.31
CA SER A 178 -7.85 -13.32 28.54
C SER A 178 -7.30 -12.85 27.21
N TYR A 179 -6.94 -11.57 27.12
CA TYR A 179 -6.42 -10.96 25.90
C TYR A 179 -5.03 -10.38 26.16
N GLN A 180 -4.15 -10.51 25.16
CA GLN A 180 -2.88 -9.80 25.16
C GLN A 180 -3.12 -8.31 24.91
N GLU A 181 -2.21 -7.46 25.41
CA GLU A 181 -2.24 -6.04 25.04
C GLU A 181 -2.13 -5.85 23.53
N ASP A 182 -2.95 -4.98 22.99
CA ASP A 182 -2.92 -4.61 21.59
C ASP A 182 -1.71 -3.69 21.33
N PRO A 183 -0.70 -4.13 20.56
CA PRO A 183 0.48 -3.32 20.29
C PRO A 183 0.16 -2.02 19.54
N LEU A 184 -0.99 -1.94 18.85
CA LEU A 184 -1.44 -0.75 18.12
C LEU A 184 -2.12 0.28 19.04
N ARG A 185 -2.39 -0.05 20.30
CA ARG A 185 -2.97 0.86 21.31
C ARG A 185 -1.94 1.52 22.22
N LYS A 186 -0.66 1.16 22.09
CA LYS A 186 0.42 1.86 22.78
C LYS A 186 0.70 3.17 22.05
N SER A 187 -0.07 4.19 22.36
CA SER A 187 0.16 5.59 21.94
C SER A 187 0.80 6.37 23.04
#